data_1e6266063151e1b6629880fbfe35b70f
#
_entry.id   1e6266063151e1b6629880fbfe35b70f
#
_cell.length_a   1.000
_cell.length_b   1.000
_cell.length_c   1.000
_cell.angle_alpha   90.00
_cell.angle_beta   90.00
_cell.angle_gamma   90.00
#
_symmetry.space_group_name_H-M   'P 1'
#
loop_
_entity.id
_entity.type
_entity.pdbx_description
1 polymer ?
#
loop_
_entity_poly.entity_id
_entity_poly.type
_entity_poly.pdbx_seq_one_letter_code
_entity_poly.pdbx_strand_id
1 'polypeptide(L)'
;MSFGLIRRFVNTAAERKIGPPGYVFVLTASGTRLTNRAVWPEAHQRMSWRPKQLTLDHWLSITELYADLRAEARSGNLTLREFQVEADALRSYRDGYGRPQVLRPDALVRLTAGDMVLSWFVEIDRATESPRRIIDKCRRYRAYELTDLEYRQHGVFPGVVFIVPDERRASVIRRVAASQPPEARGLFWVTTKADVIQALTHPNIA
;
A
#
# COMPACT_ATOMS: atom_id res chain seq x y z
N MET A 1 -23.83 26.96 14.93
CA MET A 1 -23.33 26.50 13.61
C MET A 1 -22.52 25.24 13.85
N SER A 2 -22.98 24.09 13.38
CA SER A 2 -22.23 22.82 13.48
C SER A 2 -21.20 22.82 12.34
N PHE A 3 -19.93 22.94 12.66
CA PHE A 3 -18.87 22.74 11.69
C PHE A 3 -18.73 21.24 11.44
N GLY A 4 -19.39 20.73 10.41
CA GLY A 4 -19.27 19.34 10.02
C GLY A 4 -17.85 19.03 9.58
N LEU A 5 -16.99 18.55 10.51
CA LEU A 5 -15.58 18.20 10.23
C LEU A 5 -15.45 16.81 9.65
N ILE A 6 -16.45 15.98 9.86
CA ILE A 6 -16.48 14.58 9.45
C ILE A 6 -17.79 14.31 8.71
N ARG A 7 -17.72 13.61 7.59
CA ARG A 7 -18.88 13.09 6.88
C ARG A 7 -18.94 11.57 7.06
N ARG A 8 -20.12 11.08 7.44
CA ARG A 8 -20.41 9.65 7.57
C ARG A 8 -21.02 9.12 6.27
N PHE A 9 -20.55 7.99 5.82
CA PHE A 9 -21.14 7.21 4.73
C PHE A 9 -21.54 5.84 5.26
N VAL A 10 -22.64 5.28 4.75
CA VAL A 10 -22.99 3.89 4.98
C VAL A 10 -22.16 3.04 4.01
N ASN A 11 -21.38 2.12 4.54
CA ASN A 11 -20.71 1.13 3.72
C ASN A 11 -21.71 0.03 3.35
N THR A 12 -22.21 0.08 2.11
CA THR A 12 -23.16 -0.88 1.55
C THR A 12 -22.45 -2.05 0.86
N ALA A 13 -21.18 -2.32 1.18
CA ALA A 13 -20.46 -3.43 0.55
C ALA A 13 -21.28 -4.72 0.68
N ALA A 14 -21.71 -5.27 -0.45
CA ALA A 14 -22.55 -6.45 -0.57
C ALA A 14 -21.90 -7.73 -0.01
N GLU A 15 -20.66 -7.65 0.46
CA GLU A 15 -19.86 -8.77 0.99
C GLU A 15 -20.03 -8.99 2.51
N ARG A 16 -20.70 -8.09 3.23
CA ARG A 16 -21.05 -8.36 4.63
C ARG A 16 -22.27 -9.24 4.72
N LYS A 17 -22.06 -10.54 4.66
CA LYS A 17 -23.14 -11.53 4.87
C LYS A 17 -23.71 -11.55 6.27
N ILE A 18 -23.10 -10.90 7.26
CA ILE A 18 -23.52 -10.95 8.67
C ILE A 18 -23.15 -9.62 9.35
N GLY A 19 -24.14 -8.91 9.91
CA GLY A 19 -23.99 -7.75 10.76
C GLY A 19 -24.62 -6.46 10.24
N PRO A 20 -24.79 -5.45 11.10
CA PRO A 20 -25.37 -4.16 10.70
C PRO A 20 -24.43 -3.45 9.70
N PRO A 21 -24.97 -2.55 8.84
CA PRO A 21 -24.17 -1.78 7.90
C PRO A 21 -23.12 -0.98 8.67
N GLY A 22 -21.86 -1.12 8.25
CA GLY A 22 -20.76 -0.34 8.83
C GLY A 22 -20.79 1.11 8.35
N TYR A 23 -20.21 2.00 9.13
CA TYR A 23 -20.04 3.39 8.75
C TYR A 23 -18.59 3.68 8.37
N VAL A 24 -18.40 4.47 7.30
CA VAL A 24 -17.12 5.05 6.96
C VAL A 24 -17.17 6.54 7.26
N PHE A 25 -16.18 7.03 7.97
CA PHE A 25 -16.05 8.43 8.32
C PHE A 25 -14.90 9.04 7.50
N VAL A 26 -15.17 10.16 6.86
CA VAL A 26 -14.18 10.91 6.05
C VAL A 26 -14.13 12.33 6.56
N LEU A 27 -12.95 12.93 6.60
CA LEU A 27 -12.82 14.35 6.89
C LEU A 27 -13.51 15.17 5.78
N THR A 28 -14.24 16.20 6.17
CA THR A 28 -14.70 17.21 5.21
C THR A 28 -13.55 18.15 4.84
N ALA A 29 -13.73 18.99 3.84
CA ALA A 29 -12.77 20.04 3.51
C ALA A 29 -12.40 20.92 4.71
N SER A 30 -13.36 21.17 5.63
CA SER A 30 -13.11 21.89 6.88
C SER A 30 -12.33 21.06 7.88
N GLY A 31 -12.64 19.75 8.02
CA GLY A 31 -11.89 18.81 8.85
C GLY A 31 -10.45 18.69 8.38
N THR A 32 -10.25 18.50 7.09
CA THR A 32 -8.92 18.44 6.48
C THR A 32 -8.09 19.71 6.72
N ARG A 33 -8.69 20.89 6.55
CA ARG A 33 -8.00 22.17 6.83
C ARG A 33 -7.56 22.32 8.27
N LEU A 34 -8.31 21.77 9.22
CA LEU A 34 -7.93 21.80 10.65
C LEU A 34 -6.81 20.82 10.98
N THR A 35 -6.80 19.65 10.39
CA THR A 35 -5.75 18.64 10.61
C THR A 35 -4.45 18.98 9.86
N ASN A 36 -4.55 19.67 8.72
CA ASN A 36 -3.43 19.91 7.79
C ASN A 36 -2.70 21.23 7.97
N ARG A 37 -2.91 21.97 9.05
CA ARG A 37 -2.09 23.16 9.30
C ARG A 37 -0.59 22.86 9.33
N ALA A 38 -0.20 21.58 9.36
CA ALA A 38 1.18 21.13 9.49
C ALA A 38 1.70 20.22 8.37
N VAL A 39 0.87 19.57 7.53
CA VAL A 39 1.38 18.40 6.78
C VAL A 39 1.08 18.37 5.26
N TRP A 40 -0.04 18.93 4.71
CA TRP A 40 -0.31 18.76 3.27
C TRP A 40 -1.02 19.94 2.58
N PRO A 41 -0.29 20.79 1.82
CA PRO A 41 -0.90 21.95 1.15
C PRO A 41 -1.72 21.62 -0.11
N GLU A 42 -1.46 20.55 -0.86
CA GLU A 42 -1.95 20.42 -2.23
C GLU A 42 -2.96 19.30 -2.55
N ALA A 43 -3.07 18.27 -1.73
CA ALA A 43 -3.88 17.08 -2.04
C ALA A 43 -5.40 17.25 -1.84
N HIS A 44 -5.90 18.39 -1.36
CA HIS A 44 -7.15 18.44 -0.61
C HIS A 44 -8.31 19.23 -1.22
N GLN A 45 -8.18 19.71 -2.45
CA GLN A 45 -9.25 20.52 -3.05
C GLN A 45 -10.42 19.74 -3.67
N ARG A 46 -10.42 18.40 -3.68
CA ARG A 46 -11.41 17.64 -4.48
C ARG A 46 -12.27 16.60 -3.76
N MET A 47 -12.30 16.54 -2.44
CA MET A 47 -13.14 15.57 -1.73
C MET A 47 -14.53 16.08 -1.30
N SER A 48 -15.23 16.80 -2.16
CA SER A 48 -16.70 16.92 -2.07
C SER A 48 -17.42 15.74 -2.77
N TRP A 49 -16.67 14.80 -3.31
CA TRP A 49 -17.15 13.71 -4.17
C TRP A 49 -17.24 12.38 -3.38
N ARG A 50 -18.31 11.63 -3.59
CA ARG A 50 -18.47 10.29 -3.05
C ARG A 50 -17.57 9.34 -3.87
N PRO A 51 -16.55 8.71 -3.27
CA PRO A 51 -15.68 7.79 -4.00
C PRO A 51 -16.48 6.61 -4.53
N LYS A 52 -16.08 6.08 -5.69
CA LYS A 52 -16.62 4.79 -6.17
C LYS A 52 -16.34 3.71 -5.12
N GLN A 53 -17.24 2.74 -4.99
CA GLN A 53 -17.09 1.67 -3.99
C GLN A 53 -15.73 0.98 -4.06
N LEU A 54 -15.25 0.65 -5.27
CA LEU A 54 -13.94 0.03 -5.46
C LEU A 54 -12.77 0.89 -4.92
N THR A 55 -12.83 2.21 -5.07
CA THR A 55 -11.82 3.12 -4.54
C THR A 55 -11.90 3.19 -3.03
N LEU A 56 -13.12 3.25 -2.48
CA LEU A 56 -13.34 3.28 -1.03
C LEU A 56 -12.80 2.01 -0.37
N ASP A 57 -13.13 0.85 -0.91
CA ASP A 57 -12.69 -0.44 -0.36
C ASP A 57 -11.15 -0.58 -0.42
N HIS A 58 -10.52 -0.04 -1.48
CA HIS A 58 -9.07 -0.03 -1.60
C HIS A 58 -8.43 0.84 -0.50
N TRP A 59 -8.94 2.06 -0.28
CA TRP A 59 -8.47 2.93 0.79
C TRP A 59 -8.69 2.32 2.19
N LEU A 60 -9.81 1.63 2.39
CA LEU A 60 -10.07 0.92 3.63
C LEU A 60 -9.05 -0.19 3.87
N SER A 61 -8.68 -0.94 2.83
CA SER A 61 -7.66 -1.99 2.95
C SER A 61 -6.27 -1.42 3.32
N ILE A 62 -5.89 -0.26 2.78
CA ILE A 62 -4.66 0.43 3.18
C ILE A 62 -4.75 0.89 4.64
N THR A 63 -5.91 1.44 5.05
CA THR A 63 -6.14 1.89 6.42
C THR A 63 -6.13 0.72 7.42
N GLU A 64 -6.70 -0.42 7.05
CA GLU A 64 -6.66 -1.64 7.86
C GLU A 64 -5.23 -2.12 8.08
N LEU A 65 -4.42 -2.18 7.01
CA LEU A 65 -3.00 -2.53 7.13
C LEU A 65 -2.26 -1.59 8.10
N TYR A 66 -2.51 -0.28 7.99
CA TYR A 66 -1.92 0.68 8.94
C TYR A 66 -2.36 0.42 10.37
N ALA A 67 -3.65 0.16 10.59
CA ALA A 67 -4.19 -0.11 11.92
C ALA A 67 -3.59 -1.39 12.53
N ASP A 68 -3.45 -2.45 11.74
CA ASP A 68 -2.85 -3.72 12.16
C ASP A 68 -1.36 -3.52 12.54
N LEU A 69 -0.58 -2.85 11.69
CA LEU A 69 0.82 -2.51 11.99
C LEU A 69 0.96 -1.64 13.25
N ARG A 70 0.03 -0.71 13.47
CA ARG A 70 0.01 0.12 14.69
C ARG A 70 -0.38 -0.68 15.92
N ALA A 71 -1.24 -1.68 15.79
CA ALA A 71 -1.58 -2.59 16.89
C ALA A 71 -0.38 -3.43 17.30
N GLU A 72 0.32 -4.03 16.33
CA GLU A 72 1.55 -4.80 16.57
C GLU A 72 2.69 -3.94 17.15
N ALA A 73 2.82 -2.71 16.69
CA ALA A 73 3.79 -1.78 17.27
C ALA A 73 3.50 -1.44 18.74
N ARG A 74 2.21 -1.33 19.12
CA ARG A 74 1.80 -1.11 20.52
C ARG A 74 2.04 -2.32 21.40
N SER A 75 1.95 -3.52 20.84
CA SER A 75 2.25 -4.78 21.54
C SER A 75 3.77 -5.03 21.69
N GLY A 76 4.62 -4.18 21.10
CA GLY A 76 6.07 -4.31 21.19
C GLY A 76 6.67 -5.33 20.19
N ASN A 77 5.86 -5.92 19.32
CA ASN A 77 6.33 -6.94 18.36
C ASN A 77 7.14 -6.34 17.20
N LEU A 78 6.92 -5.06 16.91
CA LEU A 78 7.65 -4.31 15.89
C LEU A 78 7.71 -2.81 16.23
N THR A 79 8.58 -2.08 15.54
CA THR A 79 8.56 -0.61 15.52
C THR A 79 8.19 -0.16 14.13
N LEU A 80 7.02 0.47 13.95
CA LEU A 80 6.64 1.10 12.70
C LEU A 80 7.37 2.44 12.55
N ARG A 81 8.37 2.49 11.67
CA ARG A 81 9.22 3.67 11.45
C ARG A 81 8.57 4.66 10.49
N GLU A 82 7.96 4.15 9.43
CA GLU A 82 7.38 4.96 8.37
C GLU A 82 6.21 4.22 7.71
N PHE A 83 5.17 4.99 7.36
CA PHE A 83 4.04 4.53 6.57
C PHE A 83 3.62 5.67 5.64
N GLN A 84 4.05 5.60 4.39
CA GLN A 84 3.71 6.58 3.34
C GLN A 84 2.59 6.04 2.47
N VAL A 85 1.68 6.90 2.03
CA VAL A 85 0.58 6.55 1.11
C VAL A 85 0.42 7.63 0.04
N GLU A 86 -0.24 7.31 -1.05
CA GLU A 86 -0.59 8.26 -2.11
C GLU A 86 0.62 9.07 -2.61
N ALA A 87 0.56 10.41 -2.46
CA ALA A 87 1.60 11.31 -2.97
C ALA A 87 2.96 11.08 -2.33
N ASP A 88 3.01 10.71 -1.05
CA ASP A 88 4.26 10.49 -0.31
C ASP A 88 4.95 9.18 -0.72
N ALA A 89 4.16 8.18 -1.14
CA ALA A 89 4.69 6.92 -1.63
C ALA A 89 5.16 6.98 -3.09
N LEU A 90 4.85 8.05 -3.83
CA LEU A 90 5.25 8.20 -5.23
C LEU A 90 6.77 8.25 -5.41
N ARG A 91 7.26 7.62 -6.47
CA ARG A 91 8.66 7.68 -6.89
C ARG A 91 8.77 8.14 -8.33
N SER A 92 9.33 9.32 -8.53
CA SER A 92 9.60 9.86 -9.86
C SER A 92 11.02 9.49 -10.28
N TYR A 93 11.17 8.94 -11.48
CA TYR A 93 12.47 8.53 -12.03
C TYR A 93 12.50 8.70 -13.53
N ARG A 94 13.67 8.49 -14.13
CA ARG A 94 13.83 8.39 -15.59
C ARG A 94 14.16 6.95 -15.95
N ASP A 95 13.50 6.43 -16.99
CA ASP A 95 13.81 5.11 -17.52
C ASP A 95 15.16 5.09 -18.25
N GLY A 96 15.59 3.91 -18.71
CA GLY A 96 16.86 3.74 -19.45
C GLY A 96 16.96 4.55 -20.74
N TYR A 97 15.86 5.15 -21.22
CA TYR A 97 15.81 6.05 -22.36
C TYR A 97 15.70 7.53 -21.97
N GLY A 98 15.83 7.85 -20.68
CA GLY A 98 15.72 9.21 -20.16
C GLY A 98 14.29 9.74 -20.03
N ARG A 99 13.24 8.95 -20.30
CA ARG A 99 11.84 9.38 -20.23
C ARG A 99 11.36 9.42 -18.79
N PRO A 100 10.60 10.46 -18.39
CA PRO A 100 10.05 10.55 -17.05
C PRO A 100 9.04 9.45 -16.79
N GLN A 101 9.19 8.79 -15.66
CA GLN A 101 8.32 7.72 -15.16
C GLN A 101 7.90 8.00 -13.72
N VAL A 102 6.76 7.45 -13.33
CA VAL A 102 6.28 7.53 -11.93
C VAL A 102 5.84 6.14 -11.49
N LEU A 103 6.49 5.63 -10.46
CA LEU A 103 6.04 4.46 -9.72
C LEU A 103 5.02 4.91 -8.66
N ARG A 104 3.94 4.15 -8.50
CA ARG A 104 2.81 4.46 -7.61
C ARG A 104 2.49 3.25 -6.73
N PRO A 105 3.27 2.98 -5.70
CA PRO A 105 2.88 2.00 -4.69
C PRO A 105 1.59 2.43 -3.98
N ASP A 106 0.81 1.48 -3.48
CA ASP A 106 -0.32 1.80 -2.61
C ASP A 106 0.16 2.32 -1.25
N ALA A 107 1.29 1.78 -0.76
CA ALA A 107 2.01 2.31 0.40
C ALA A 107 3.51 2.01 0.32
N LEU A 108 4.30 2.77 1.10
CA LEU A 108 5.64 2.39 1.54
C LEU A 108 5.60 2.16 3.04
N VAL A 109 6.13 1.03 3.48
CA VAL A 109 6.22 0.67 4.90
C VAL A 109 7.68 0.45 5.26
N ARG A 110 8.16 1.10 6.32
CA ARG A 110 9.45 0.80 6.96
C ARG A 110 9.22 0.46 8.41
N LEU A 111 9.76 -0.66 8.82
CA LEU A 111 9.59 -1.16 10.18
C LEU A 111 10.87 -1.83 10.69
N THR A 112 10.95 -2.01 12.01
CA THR A 112 11.97 -2.85 12.65
C THR A 112 11.25 -3.99 13.36
N ALA A 113 11.70 -5.22 13.12
CA ALA A 113 11.24 -6.42 13.81
C ALA A 113 12.47 -7.19 14.30
N GLY A 114 12.62 -7.35 15.62
CA GLY A 114 13.88 -7.81 16.21
C GLY A 114 15.02 -6.88 15.79
N ASP A 115 16.11 -7.47 15.29
CA ASP A 115 17.30 -6.73 14.82
C ASP A 115 17.21 -6.31 13.33
N MET A 116 16.12 -6.67 12.64
CA MET A 116 15.97 -6.42 11.21
C MET A 116 15.27 -5.09 10.95
N VAL A 117 15.84 -4.29 10.04
CA VAL A 117 15.18 -3.13 9.44
C VAL A 117 14.64 -3.55 8.09
N LEU A 118 13.32 -3.49 7.93
CA LEU A 118 12.59 -3.98 6.78
C LEU A 118 11.91 -2.82 6.05
N SER A 119 11.95 -2.85 4.73
CA SER A 119 11.37 -1.83 3.86
C SER A 119 10.55 -2.48 2.75
N TRP A 120 9.31 -2.00 2.55
CA TRP A 120 8.34 -2.61 1.65
C TRP A 120 7.62 -1.58 0.82
N PHE A 121 7.59 -1.77 -0.49
CA PHE A 121 6.53 -1.23 -1.33
C PHE A 121 5.35 -2.20 -1.26
N VAL A 122 4.18 -1.68 -0.95
CA VAL A 122 2.95 -2.45 -0.79
C VAL A 122 2.03 -2.25 -1.98
N GLU A 123 1.51 -3.34 -2.50
CA GLU A 123 0.45 -3.40 -3.51
C GLU A 123 -0.73 -4.20 -2.96
N ILE A 124 -1.89 -3.56 -2.81
CA ILE A 124 -3.11 -4.23 -2.35
C ILE A 124 -3.92 -4.70 -3.55
N ASP A 125 -3.84 -5.98 -3.84
CA ASP A 125 -4.60 -6.60 -4.92
C ASP A 125 -5.94 -7.16 -4.41
N ARG A 126 -7.02 -6.69 -4.98
CA ARG A 126 -8.39 -7.10 -4.65
C ARG A 126 -8.95 -8.14 -5.63
N ALA A 127 -8.07 -8.87 -6.32
CA ALA A 127 -8.40 -9.82 -7.38
C ALA A 127 -9.16 -9.20 -8.57
N THR A 128 -9.07 -7.87 -8.76
CA THR A 128 -9.70 -7.15 -9.86
C THR A 128 -8.76 -6.90 -11.04
N GLU A 129 -7.47 -7.06 -10.83
CA GLU A 129 -6.46 -6.84 -11.87
C GLU A 129 -6.16 -8.11 -12.66
N SER A 130 -5.98 -7.97 -13.97
CA SER A 130 -5.57 -9.08 -14.83
C SER A 130 -4.10 -9.45 -14.60
N PRO A 131 -3.68 -10.70 -14.88
CA PRO A 131 -2.26 -11.10 -14.78
C PRO A 131 -1.32 -10.19 -15.59
N ARG A 132 -1.78 -9.70 -16.75
CA ARG A 132 -1.00 -8.75 -17.57
C ARG A 132 -0.69 -7.46 -16.82
N ARG A 133 -1.66 -6.91 -16.09
CA ARG A 133 -1.43 -5.70 -15.27
C ARG A 133 -0.43 -5.94 -14.14
N ILE A 134 -0.48 -7.13 -13.53
CA ILE A 134 0.51 -7.52 -12.51
C ILE A 134 1.91 -7.62 -13.13
N ILE A 135 2.04 -8.23 -14.31
CA ILE A 135 3.31 -8.27 -15.05
C ILE A 135 3.84 -6.85 -15.31
N ASP A 136 2.97 -5.94 -15.77
CA ASP A 136 3.37 -4.55 -16.04
C ASP A 136 3.78 -3.80 -14.75
N LYS A 137 3.14 -4.09 -13.60
CA LYS A 137 3.58 -3.59 -12.29
C LYS A 137 4.97 -4.12 -11.94
N CYS A 138 5.20 -5.43 -12.04
CA CYS A 138 6.51 -6.02 -11.77
C CYS A 138 7.61 -5.40 -12.64
N ARG A 139 7.35 -5.18 -13.92
CA ARG A 139 8.30 -4.52 -14.84
C ARG A 139 8.63 -3.09 -14.41
N ARG A 140 7.65 -2.32 -13.92
CA ARG A 140 7.88 -0.95 -13.43
C ARG A 140 8.74 -0.94 -12.17
N TYR A 141 8.48 -1.85 -11.23
CA TYR A 141 9.32 -2.00 -10.03
C TYR A 141 10.75 -2.37 -10.40
N ARG A 142 10.94 -3.34 -11.32
CA ARG A 142 12.26 -3.68 -11.82
C ARG A 142 12.96 -2.52 -12.52
N ALA A 143 12.24 -1.78 -13.36
CA ALA A 143 12.80 -0.59 -14.04
C ALA A 143 13.22 0.49 -13.03
N TYR A 144 12.48 0.65 -11.94
CA TYR A 144 12.83 1.58 -10.87
C TYR A 144 14.03 1.08 -10.07
N GLU A 145 14.05 -0.20 -9.71
CA GLU A 145 15.18 -0.80 -8.98
C GLU A 145 16.50 -0.61 -9.72
N LEU A 146 16.51 -0.79 -11.05
CA LEU A 146 17.68 -0.59 -11.89
C LEU A 146 18.21 0.87 -11.93
N THR A 147 17.47 1.83 -11.40
CA THR A 147 17.96 3.21 -11.27
C THR A 147 18.87 3.43 -10.06
N ASP A 148 18.94 2.49 -9.13
CA ASP A 148 19.66 2.59 -7.84
C ASP A 148 19.24 3.76 -6.94
N LEU A 149 18.15 4.46 -7.25
CA LEU A 149 17.76 5.67 -6.51
C LEU A 149 17.43 5.38 -5.04
N GLU A 150 16.64 4.33 -4.76
CA GLU A 150 16.32 3.94 -3.37
C GLU A 150 17.58 3.48 -2.63
N TYR A 151 18.44 2.72 -3.30
CA TYR A 151 19.68 2.25 -2.68
C TYR A 151 20.60 3.41 -2.32
N ARG A 152 20.79 4.37 -3.21
CA ARG A 152 21.62 5.56 -2.96
C ARG A 152 21.06 6.42 -1.83
N GLN A 153 19.74 6.51 -1.72
CA GLN A 153 19.08 7.38 -0.73
C GLN A 153 18.91 6.71 0.63
N HIS A 154 18.66 5.40 0.64
CA HIS A 154 18.23 4.66 1.83
C HIS A 154 19.08 3.43 2.15
N GLY A 155 20.07 3.10 1.33
CA GLY A 155 20.95 1.96 1.51
C GLY A 155 20.34 0.60 1.14
N VAL A 156 19.05 0.55 0.77
CA VAL A 156 18.33 -0.66 0.41
C VAL A 156 17.19 -0.34 -0.57
N PHE A 157 16.91 -1.27 -1.47
CA PHE A 157 15.68 -1.22 -2.25
C PHE A 157 14.56 -1.94 -1.49
N PRO A 158 13.38 -1.34 -1.30
CA PRO A 158 12.26 -1.99 -0.63
C PRO A 158 11.79 -3.24 -1.37
N GLY A 159 11.53 -4.32 -0.65
CA GLY A 159 10.82 -5.46 -1.22
C GLY A 159 9.42 -5.05 -1.70
N VAL A 160 8.91 -5.70 -2.73
CA VAL A 160 7.57 -5.45 -3.26
C VAL A 160 6.64 -6.55 -2.78
N VAL A 161 5.69 -6.21 -1.91
CA VAL A 161 4.73 -7.17 -1.37
C VAL A 161 3.34 -6.97 -1.97
N PHE A 162 2.80 -8.01 -2.58
CA PHE A 162 1.41 -8.06 -3.01
C PHE A 162 0.57 -8.68 -1.89
N ILE A 163 -0.37 -7.91 -1.34
CA ILE A 163 -1.34 -8.36 -0.34
C ILE A 163 -2.63 -8.72 -1.06
N VAL A 164 -3.04 -9.96 -0.95
CA VAL A 164 -4.17 -10.52 -1.71
C VAL A 164 -5.28 -11.05 -0.78
N PRO A 165 -6.53 -11.19 -1.29
CA PRO A 165 -7.64 -11.62 -0.46
C PRO A 165 -7.56 -13.09 -0.03
N ASP A 166 -6.98 -13.96 -0.85
CA ASP A 166 -6.97 -15.41 -0.62
C ASP A 166 -5.81 -16.11 -1.34
N GLU A 167 -5.60 -17.38 -1.01
CA GLU A 167 -4.51 -18.22 -1.53
C GLU A 167 -4.68 -18.53 -3.03
N ARG A 168 -5.91 -18.59 -3.54
CA ARG A 168 -6.16 -18.76 -4.97
C ARG A 168 -5.56 -17.60 -5.75
N ARG A 169 -5.77 -16.36 -5.27
CA ARG A 169 -5.20 -15.17 -5.88
C ARG A 169 -3.69 -15.10 -5.67
N ALA A 170 -3.21 -15.48 -4.50
CA ALA A 170 -1.77 -15.57 -4.21
C ALA A 170 -1.05 -16.47 -5.22
N SER A 171 -1.59 -17.65 -5.50
CA SER A 171 -1.03 -18.58 -6.47
C SER A 171 -0.93 -18.00 -7.89
N VAL A 172 -1.88 -17.14 -8.29
CA VAL A 172 -1.82 -16.45 -9.60
C VAL A 172 -0.66 -15.45 -9.62
N ILE A 173 -0.53 -14.63 -8.58
CA ILE A 173 0.52 -13.60 -8.54
C ILE A 173 1.90 -14.21 -8.34
N ARG A 174 2.05 -15.26 -7.52
CA ARG A 174 3.32 -16.01 -7.39
C ARG A 174 3.81 -16.56 -8.73
N ARG A 175 2.91 -17.07 -9.58
CA ARG A 175 3.28 -17.50 -10.94
C ARG A 175 3.77 -16.33 -11.80
N VAL A 176 3.17 -15.16 -11.67
CA VAL A 176 3.63 -13.94 -12.36
C VAL A 176 5.00 -13.52 -11.85
N ALA A 177 5.20 -13.50 -10.53
CA ALA A 177 6.50 -13.18 -9.92
C ALA A 177 7.59 -14.16 -10.36
N ALA A 178 7.28 -15.48 -10.36
CA ALA A 178 8.20 -16.51 -10.82
C ALA A 178 8.52 -16.45 -12.33
N SER A 179 7.66 -15.83 -13.13
CA SER A 179 7.89 -15.60 -14.56
C SER A 179 8.79 -14.39 -14.86
N GLN A 180 9.14 -13.60 -13.85
CA GLN A 180 10.09 -12.50 -14.02
C GLN A 180 11.52 -13.04 -14.25
N PRO A 181 12.43 -12.22 -14.83
CA PRO A 181 13.84 -12.59 -14.92
C PRO A 181 14.41 -13.03 -13.57
N PRO A 182 15.35 -14.00 -13.53
CA PRO A 182 15.89 -14.54 -12.27
C PRO A 182 16.33 -13.45 -11.29
N GLU A 183 16.98 -12.40 -11.78
CA GLU A 183 17.50 -11.29 -10.99
C GLU A 183 16.41 -10.46 -10.31
N ALA A 184 15.19 -10.49 -10.86
CA ALA A 184 14.06 -9.72 -10.34
C ALA A 184 13.15 -10.54 -9.42
N ARG A 185 13.28 -11.87 -9.37
CA ARG A 185 12.37 -12.73 -8.61
C ARG A 185 12.41 -12.43 -7.12
N GLY A 186 13.59 -12.18 -6.59
CA GLY A 186 13.81 -11.82 -5.19
C GLY A 186 13.23 -10.46 -4.77
N LEU A 187 12.68 -9.67 -5.72
CA LEU A 187 12.02 -8.40 -5.41
C LEU A 187 10.57 -8.57 -4.94
N PHE A 188 9.92 -9.71 -5.27
CA PHE A 188 8.47 -9.84 -5.17
C PHE A 188 8.04 -10.87 -4.14
N TRP A 189 7.23 -10.44 -3.18
CA TRP A 189 6.57 -11.27 -2.18
C TRP A 189 5.07 -11.27 -2.38
N VAL A 190 4.41 -12.34 -1.99
CA VAL A 190 2.96 -12.45 -2.08
C VAL A 190 2.44 -13.06 -0.80
N THR A 191 1.53 -12.35 -0.14
CA THR A 191 0.92 -12.80 1.10
C THR A 191 -0.58 -12.58 1.09
N THR A 192 -1.31 -13.34 1.89
CA THR A 192 -2.72 -13.07 2.14
C THR A 192 -2.88 -11.95 3.17
N LYS A 193 -4.08 -11.36 3.24
CA LYS A 193 -4.39 -10.39 4.29
C LYS A 193 -4.24 -10.98 5.70
N ALA A 194 -4.54 -12.28 5.87
CA ALA A 194 -4.43 -12.95 7.18
C ALA A 194 -2.99 -13.06 7.66
N ASP A 195 -2.03 -13.23 6.75
CA ASP A 195 -0.64 -13.51 7.06
C ASP A 195 0.27 -12.27 6.89
N VAL A 196 -0.32 -11.09 6.61
CA VAL A 196 0.44 -9.91 6.20
C VAL A 196 1.46 -9.46 7.24
N ILE A 197 1.09 -9.45 8.52
CA ILE A 197 2.00 -9.01 9.58
C ILE A 197 3.20 -9.95 9.66
N GLN A 198 2.98 -11.25 9.65
CA GLN A 198 4.06 -12.23 9.66
C GLN A 198 4.96 -12.07 8.43
N ALA A 199 4.39 -11.90 7.25
CA ALA A 199 5.17 -11.73 6.02
C ALA A 199 6.02 -10.45 6.02
N LEU A 200 5.50 -9.35 6.58
CA LEU A 200 6.22 -8.08 6.65
C LEU A 200 7.32 -8.05 7.72
N THR A 201 7.17 -8.86 8.79
CA THR A 201 8.12 -8.91 9.93
C THR A 201 9.14 -10.04 9.83
N HIS A 202 8.79 -11.13 9.14
CA HIS A 202 9.64 -12.33 8.99
C HIS A 202 9.66 -12.77 7.52
N PRO A 203 10.25 -11.97 6.63
CA PRO A 203 10.36 -12.38 5.24
C PRO A 203 11.22 -13.65 5.17
N ASN A 204 10.68 -14.72 4.60
CA ASN A 204 11.50 -15.87 4.22
C ASN A 204 12.42 -15.41 3.09
N ILE A 205 13.64 -15.05 3.45
CA ILE A 205 14.72 -14.75 2.51
C ILE A 205 15.19 -16.12 2.00
N ALA A 206 14.64 -16.53 0.84
CA ALA A 206 15.06 -17.75 0.14
C ALA A 206 16.34 -17.49 -0.66
#